data_91857013123d0309406bf56f07c9e602
#
_entry.id   91857013123d0309406bf56f07c9e602
#
_cell.length_a   1.000
_cell.length_b   1.000
_cell.length_c   1.000
_cell.angle_alpha   90.00
_cell.angle_beta   90.00
_cell.angle_gamma   90.00
#
_symmetry.space_group_name_H-M   'P 1'
#
loop_
_entity.id
_entity.type
_entity.pdbx_description
1 polymer ?
#
loop_
_entity_poly.entity_id
_entity_poly.type
_entity_poly.pdbx_seq_one_letter_code
_entity_poly.pdbx_strand_id
1 'polypeptide(L)'
;FNDRYIGKNVVVIGGGYTSMDCARTALRLGASSVKTYYRRENDDLIILPGELEELINENGKMIFKARPKNLIKKNNKLVGIQLIKTKLVKINNKYRLIDIKDSDFRIKADHIILAIGQKQHLNKNSKVNNKVFLAGDYATGATTLIDAISHAKNVSKKVDNFLMKRDLLHSHINDEDVI
;
A
#
# COMPACT_ATOMS: atom_id res chain seq x y z
N PHE A 1 2.53 -25.60 4.44
CA PHE A 1 1.69 -24.52 3.89
C PHE A 1 0.25 -24.79 4.29
N ASN A 2 -0.43 -23.78 4.81
CA ASN A 2 -1.75 -23.95 5.40
C ASN A 2 -2.78 -23.85 4.25
N ASP A 3 -3.61 -24.90 4.01
CA ASP A 3 -4.64 -25.01 2.95
C ASP A 3 -5.79 -23.99 3.09
N ARG A 4 -5.49 -22.86 3.72
CA ARG A 4 -6.46 -21.85 4.16
C ARG A 4 -7.26 -21.24 3.01
N TYR A 5 -6.69 -21.18 1.82
CA TYR A 5 -7.31 -20.54 0.66
C TYR A 5 -7.86 -21.52 -0.38
N ILE A 6 -7.68 -22.82 -0.19
CA ILE A 6 -8.18 -23.84 -1.14
C ILE A 6 -9.69 -23.66 -1.34
N GLY A 7 -10.09 -23.55 -2.61
CA GLY A 7 -11.50 -23.40 -3.01
C GLY A 7 -12.18 -22.12 -2.54
N LYS A 8 -11.45 -21.11 -2.05
CA LYS A 8 -12.01 -19.86 -1.50
C LYS A 8 -12.08 -18.74 -2.51
N ASN A 9 -13.07 -17.85 -2.29
CA ASN A 9 -13.14 -16.58 -2.99
C ASN A 9 -12.41 -15.52 -2.16
N VAL A 10 -11.28 -15.06 -2.65
CA VAL A 10 -10.45 -14.05 -1.98
C VAL A 10 -10.64 -12.70 -2.65
N VAL A 11 -10.87 -11.68 -1.86
CA VAL A 11 -10.94 -10.29 -2.31
C VAL A 11 -9.77 -9.53 -1.72
N VAL A 12 -9.00 -8.86 -2.57
CA VAL A 12 -7.90 -7.97 -2.15
C VAL A 12 -8.32 -6.53 -2.41
N ILE A 13 -8.05 -5.64 -1.48
CA ILE A 13 -8.33 -4.21 -1.62
C ILE A 13 -7.01 -3.45 -1.65
N GLY A 14 -6.68 -2.86 -2.80
CA GLY A 14 -5.45 -2.08 -2.97
C GLY A 14 -4.98 -2.02 -4.42
N GLY A 15 -3.97 -1.21 -4.68
CA GLY A 15 -3.38 -1.02 -6.03
C GLY A 15 -1.88 -0.77 -5.98
N GLY A 16 -1.19 -1.27 -4.96
CA GLY A 16 0.27 -1.23 -4.83
C GLY A 16 0.88 -2.62 -4.81
N TYR A 17 2.20 -2.70 -4.65
CA TYR A 17 2.97 -3.95 -4.60
C TYR A 17 2.35 -4.99 -3.65
N THR A 18 2.04 -4.60 -2.41
CA THR A 18 1.44 -5.50 -1.42
C THR A 18 0.14 -6.14 -1.91
N SER A 19 -0.66 -5.42 -2.70
CA SER A 19 -1.91 -5.99 -3.25
C SER A 19 -1.63 -7.04 -4.33
N MET A 20 -0.61 -6.84 -5.15
CA MET A 20 -0.17 -7.83 -6.15
C MET A 20 0.38 -9.08 -5.48
N ASP A 21 1.28 -8.92 -4.51
CA ASP A 21 1.85 -10.03 -3.73
C ASP A 21 0.78 -10.86 -3.02
N CYS A 22 -0.17 -10.18 -2.33
CA CYS A 22 -1.26 -10.87 -1.64
C CYS A 22 -2.17 -11.63 -2.61
N ALA A 23 -2.50 -11.04 -3.75
CA ALA A 23 -3.39 -11.65 -4.73
C ALA A 23 -2.73 -12.89 -5.37
N ARG A 24 -1.49 -12.77 -5.83
CA ARG A 24 -0.74 -13.88 -6.43
C ARG A 24 -0.45 -14.98 -5.42
N THR A 25 -0.10 -14.62 -4.18
CA THR A 25 0.08 -15.61 -3.11
C THR A 25 -1.20 -16.39 -2.82
N ALA A 26 -2.36 -15.70 -2.77
CA ALA A 26 -3.65 -16.37 -2.56
C ALA A 26 -3.98 -17.37 -3.69
N LEU A 27 -3.70 -17.01 -4.96
CA LEU A 27 -3.85 -17.91 -6.11
C LEU A 27 -2.97 -19.16 -5.96
N ARG A 28 -1.68 -18.97 -5.67
CA ARG A 28 -0.70 -20.06 -5.49
C ARG A 28 -1.03 -20.95 -4.29
N LEU A 29 -1.74 -20.43 -3.29
CA LEU A 29 -2.27 -21.20 -2.15
C LEU A 29 -3.65 -21.84 -2.42
N GLY A 30 -4.09 -21.91 -3.70
CA GLY A 30 -5.25 -22.66 -4.14
C GLY A 30 -6.59 -21.94 -4.03
N ALA A 31 -6.61 -20.60 -3.96
CA ALA A 31 -7.86 -19.85 -4.07
C ALA A 31 -8.56 -20.14 -5.40
N SER A 32 -9.87 -20.41 -5.38
CA SER A 32 -10.66 -20.64 -6.61
C SER A 32 -10.94 -19.36 -7.40
N SER A 33 -10.91 -18.22 -6.72
CA SER A 33 -11.09 -16.90 -7.34
C SER A 33 -10.39 -15.83 -6.51
N VAL A 34 -9.55 -15.02 -7.15
CA VAL A 34 -8.97 -13.83 -6.55
C VAL A 34 -9.36 -12.60 -7.36
N LYS A 35 -9.97 -11.63 -6.68
CA LYS A 35 -10.36 -10.34 -7.27
C LYS A 35 -9.75 -9.20 -6.47
N THR A 36 -8.92 -8.39 -7.12
CA THR A 36 -8.32 -7.20 -6.53
C THR A 36 -9.13 -5.98 -6.94
N TYR A 37 -9.55 -5.17 -5.98
CA TYR A 37 -10.31 -3.95 -6.21
C TYR A 37 -9.47 -2.73 -5.89
N TYR A 38 -9.37 -1.83 -6.88
CA TYR A 38 -8.67 -0.57 -6.75
C TYR A 38 -9.61 0.61 -6.99
N ARG A 39 -9.52 1.60 -6.13
CA ARG A 39 -10.43 2.76 -6.15
C ARG A 39 -10.17 3.76 -7.28
N ARG A 40 -9.02 3.67 -7.97
CA ARG A 40 -8.62 4.56 -9.07
C ARG A 40 -8.53 3.80 -10.38
N GLU A 41 -7.90 4.43 -11.37
CA GLU A 41 -7.69 3.86 -12.71
C GLU A 41 -6.38 3.04 -12.78
N ASN A 42 -6.17 2.40 -13.92
CA ASN A 42 -4.98 1.60 -14.17
C ASN A 42 -3.71 2.45 -14.08
N ASP A 43 -3.74 3.65 -14.65
CA ASP A 43 -2.60 4.56 -14.69
C ASP A 43 -2.20 5.13 -13.31
N ASP A 44 -3.06 4.95 -12.31
CA ASP A 44 -2.81 5.31 -10.91
C ASP A 44 -2.17 4.18 -10.09
N LEU A 45 -1.89 3.01 -10.69
CA LEU A 45 -1.24 1.90 -10.00
C LEU A 45 0.20 2.27 -9.62
N ILE A 46 0.59 1.93 -8.40
CA ILE A 46 1.96 2.12 -7.89
C ILE A 46 2.65 0.76 -7.88
N ILE A 47 2.92 0.23 -9.07
CA ILE A 47 3.57 -1.07 -9.29
C ILE A 47 4.53 -0.95 -10.47
N LEU A 48 5.47 -1.90 -10.61
CA LEU A 48 6.34 -1.98 -11.77
C LEU A 48 5.56 -2.48 -13.00
N PRO A 49 6.01 -2.10 -14.19
CA PRO A 49 5.52 -2.70 -15.45
C PRO A 49 5.64 -4.24 -15.39
N GLY A 50 4.61 -4.95 -15.84
CA GLY A 50 4.57 -6.41 -15.83
C GLY A 50 3.89 -7.04 -14.62
N GLU A 51 3.82 -6.37 -13.47
CA GLU A 51 3.19 -6.94 -12.26
C GLU A 51 1.70 -7.23 -12.43
N LEU A 52 0.99 -6.37 -13.15
CA LEU A 52 -0.42 -6.57 -13.45
C LEU A 52 -0.63 -7.74 -14.42
N GLU A 53 0.20 -7.82 -15.44
CA GLU A 53 0.17 -8.90 -16.43
C GLU A 53 0.45 -10.26 -15.78
N GLU A 54 1.39 -10.32 -14.85
CA GLU A 54 1.65 -11.54 -14.09
C GLU A 54 0.46 -11.97 -13.22
N LEU A 55 -0.24 -11.04 -12.57
CA LEU A 55 -1.47 -11.34 -11.84
C LEU A 55 -2.54 -11.91 -12.79
N ILE A 56 -2.71 -11.33 -13.98
CA ILE A 56 -3.68 -11.77 -14.98
C ILE A 56 -3.30 -13.15 -15.52
N ASN A 57 -2.03 -13.40 -15.81
CA ASN A 57 -1.51 -14.69 -16.27
C ASN A 57 -1.72 -15.81 -15.25
N GLU A 58 -1.70 -15.47 -13.96
CA GLU A 58 -2.04 -16.39 -12.87
C GLU A 58 -3.57 -16.52 -12.64
N ASN A 59 -4.42 -16.03 -13.56
CA ASN A 59 -5.89 -16.02 -13.46
C ASN A 59 -6.48 -15.13 -12.36
N GLY A 60 -5.71 -14.17 -11.84
CA GLY A 60 -6.21 -13.11 -10.98
C GLY A 60 -6.99 -12.07 -11.78
N LYS A 61 -7.84 -11.30 -11.09
CA LYS A 61 -8.62 -10.23 -11.72
C LYS A 61 -8.39 -8.91 -10.99
N MET A 62 -8.04 -7.87 -11.76
CA MET A 62 -7.97 -6.49 -11.29
C MET A 62 -9.22 -5.74 -11.73
N ILE A 63 -9.90 -5.09 -10.79
CA ILE A 63 -11.11 -4.31 -11.00
C ILE A 63 -10.85 -2.88 -10.50
N PHE A 64 -10.96 -1.94 -11.42
CA PHE A 64 -10.70 -0.53 -11.16
C PHE A 64 -11.97 0.23 -10.80
N LYS A 65 -11.81 1.45 -10.28
CA LYS A 65 -12.90 2.39 -9.98
C LYS A 65 -13.92 1.82 -9.01
N ALA A 66 -13.47 1.04 -8.02
CA ALA A 66 -14.33 0.52 -6.97
C ALA A 66 -13.60 0.52 -5.61
N ARG A 67 -14.34 0.83 -4.55
CA ARG A 67 -13.85 0.78 -3.18
C ARG A 67 -14.81 0.04 -2.26
N PRO A 68 -14.31 -0.52 -1.13
CA PRO A 68 -15.16 -1.16 -0.15
C PRO A 68 -16.08 -0.15 0.55
N LYS A 69 -17.28 -0.60 0.86
CA LYS A 69 -18.28 0.14 1.64
C LYS A 69 -18.62 -0.58 2.94
N ASN A 70 -19.09 -1.83 2.84
CA ASN A 70 -19.49 -2.63 4.00
C ASN A 70 -19.09 -4.10 3.86
N LEU A 71 -18.85 -4.76 4.99
CA LEU A 71 -18.71 -6.21 5.05
C LEU A 71 -20.10 -6.86 5.12
N ILE A 72 -20.30 -7.96 4.42
CA ILE A 72 -21.54 -8.74 4.48
C ILE A 72 -21.27 -9.98 5.34
N LYS A 73 -21.98 -10.08 6.45
CA LYS A 73 -21.88 -11.21 7.38
C LYS A 73 -23.21 -11.96 7.46
N LYS A 74 -23.14 -13.27 7.62
CA LYS A 74 -24.26 -14.15 7.96
C LYS A 74 -23.84 -15.04 9.12
N ASN A 75 -24.63 -15.08 10.21
CA ASN A 75 -24.30 -15.82 11.42
C ASN A 75 -22.88 -15.51 11.93
N ASN A 76 -22.52 -14.25 12.00
CA ASN A 76 -21.21 -13.72 12.36
C ASN A 76 -20.01 -14.18 11.50
N LYS A 77 -20.25 -14.87 10.38
CA LYS A 77 -19.24 -15.28 9.40
C LYS A 77 -19.25 -14.34 8.20
N LEU A 78 -18.07 -14.01 7.67
CA LEU A 78 -17.93 -13.25 6.43
C LEU A 78 -18.48 -14.08 5.28
N VAL A 79 -19.35 -13.48 4.46
CA VAL A 79 -19.91 -14.11 3.27
C VAL A 79 -19.76 -13.24 2.01
N GLY A 80 -19.34 -12.01 2.17
CA GLY A 80 -19.13 -11.11 1.03
C GLY A 80 -18.78 -9.70 1.43
N ILE A 81 -18.68 -8.83 0.44
CA ILE A 81 -18.40 -7.41 0.58
C ILE A 81 -19.29 -6.60 -0.33
N GLN A 82 -19.77 -5.48 0.15
CA GLN A 82 -20.40 -4.44 -0.62
C GLN A 82 -19.36 -3.43 -1.04
N LEU A 83 -19.33 -3.12 -2.33
CA LEU A 83 -18.47 -2.12 -2.95
C LEU A 83 -19.33 -1.04 -3.58
N ILE A 84 -18.70 0.11 -3.85
CA ILE A 84 -19.29 1.22 -4.59
C ILE A 84 -18.32 1.65 -5.68
N LYS A 85 -18.86 2.02 -6.85
CA LYS A 85 -18.04 2.57 -7.94
C LYS A 85 -17.56 3.97 -7.58
N THR A 86 -16.38 4.31 -8.06
CA THR A 86 -15.72 5.59 -7.82
C THR A 86 -15.35 6.27 -9.13
N LYS A 87 -15.23 7.58 -9.10
CA LYS A 87 -14.67 8.38 -10.20
C LYS A 87 -13.80 9.51 -9.67
N LEU A 88 -12.81 9.88 -10.46
CA LEU A 88 -11.98 11.03 -10.20
C LEU A 88 -12.65 12.28 -10.78
N VAL A 89 -12.78 13.33 -10.00
CA VAL A 89 -13.34 14.62 -10.44
C VAL A 89 -12.41 15.75 -10.07
N LYS A 90 -12.33 16.76 -10.93
CA LYS A 90 -11.55 17.97 -10.66
C LYS A 90 -12.45 19.00 -9.98
N ILE A 91 -12.15 19.34 -8.73
CA ILE A 91 -12.86 20.34 -7.93
C ILE A 91 -11.82 21.36 -7.46
N ASN A 92 -12.03 22.66 -7.78
CA ASN A 92 -11.11 23.74 -7.39
C ASN A 92 -9.65 23.43 -7.74
N ASN A 93 -9.39 23.02 -8.97
CA ASN A 93 -8.07 22.63 -9.50
C ASN A 93 -7.40 21.44 -8.77
N LYS A 94 -8.11 20.73 -7.90
CA LYS A 94 -7.62 19.52 -7.22
C LYS A 94 -8.46 18.30 -7.63
N TYR A 95 -7.81 17.18 -7.93
CA TYR A 95 -8.49 15.93 -8.19
C TYR A 95 -8.96 15.30 -6.87
N ARG A 96 -10.26 14.95 -6.83
CA ARG A 96 -10.88 14.24 -5.70
C ARG A 96 -11.57 12.98 -6.19
N LEU A 97 -11.37 11.91 -5.45
CA LEU A 97 -12.09 10.65 -5.66
C LEU A 97 -13.45 10.75 -4.97
N ILE A 98 -14.51 10.54 -5.74
CA ILE A 98 -15.88 10.53 -5.22
C ILE A 98 -16.60 9.22 -5.57
N ASP A 99 -17.59 8.87 -4.78
CA ASP A 99 -18.47 7.75 -5.05
C ASP A 99 -19.49 8.12 -6.14
N ILE A 100 -19.82 7.14 -6.96
CA ILE A 100 -20.92 7.26 -7.90
C ILE A 100 -22.19 6.83 -7.17
N LYS A 101 -23.15 7.74 -7.02
CA LYS A 101 -24.42 7.48 -6.35
C LYS A 101 -25.12 6.27 -6.98
N ASP A 102 -25.77 5.46 -6.16
CA ASP A 102 -26.55 4.30 -6.56
C ASP A 102 -25.81 3.23 -7.41
N SER A 103 -24.48 3.19 -7.26
CA SER A 103 -23.61 2.25 -7.96
C SER A 103 -23.11 1.10 -7.08
N ASP A 104 -23.73 0.92 -5.93
CA ASP A 104 -23.39 -0.14 -5.00
C ASP A 104 -23.60 -1.52 -5.60
N PHE A 105 -22.66 -2.42 -5.37
CA PHE A 105 -22.79 -3.82 -5.76
C PHE A 105 -22.20 -4.73 -4.70
N ARG A 106 -22.63 -6.01 -4.72
CA ARG A 106 -22.21 -7.01 -3.74
C ARG A 106 -21.49 -8.15 -4.45
N ILE A 107 -20.47 -8.67 -3.80
CA ILE A 107 -19.74 -9.83 -4.27
C ILE A 107 -19.55 -10.82 -3.13
N LYS A 108 -19.51 -12.11 -3.48
CA LYS A 108 -19.15 -13.17 -2.53
C LYS A 108 -17.67 -13.07 -2.18
N ALA A 109 -17.33 -13.22 -0.90
CA ALA A 109 -15.96 -13.28 -0.41
C ALA A 109 -15.92 -14.17 0.83
N ASP A 110 -15.01 -15.11 0.83
CA ASP A 110 -14.69 -15.94 1.99
C ASP A 110 -13.56 -15.29 2.82
N HIS A 111 -12.65 -14.57 2.13
CA HIS A 111 -11.56 -13.80 2.74
C HIS A 111 -11.45 -12.43 2.09
N ILE A 112 -11.07 -11.43 2.90
CA ILE A 112 -10.79 -10.08 2.44
C ILE A 112 -9.42 -9.68 2.99
N ILE A 113 -8.54 -9.23 2.11
CA ILE A 113 -7.19 -8.76 2.43
C ILE A 113 -7.14 -7.26 2.16
N LEU A 114 -6.79 -6.48 3.17
CA LEU A 114 -6.64 -5.03 3.04
C LEU A 114 -5.17 -4.70 2.78
N ALA A 115 -4.84 -4.30 1.55
CA ALA A 115 -3.52 -3.88 1.11
C ALA A 115 -3.55 -2.39 0.72
N ILE A 116 -4.12 -1.55 1.58
CA ILE A 116 -4.43 -0.13 1.34
C ILE A 116 -3.32 0.83 1.75
N GLY A 117 -2.14 0.29 2.10
CA GLY A 117 -1.01 1.03 2.64
C GLY A 117 -1.18 1.37 4.13
N GLN A 118 -0.13 1.91 4.70
CA GLN A 118 -0.09 2.35 6.09
C GLN A 118 0.30 3.82 6.16
N LYS A 119 -0.20 4.52 7.17
CA LYS A 119 0.26 5.87 7.50
C LYS A 119 1.09 5.82 8.78
N GLN A 120 2.13 6.62 8.80
CA GLN A 120 2.89 6.85 10.01
C GLN A 120 1.97 7.43 11.10
N HIS A 121 2.06 6.90 12.30
CA HIS A 121 1.47 7.51 13.48
C HIS A 121 2.51 8.39 14.17
N LEU A 122 2.79 9.55 13.58
CA LEU A 122 3.59 10.56 14.24
C LEU A 122 2.76 11.19 15.36
N ASN A 123 3.19 10.99 16.59
CA ASN A 123 2.60 11.69 17.72
C ASN A 123 3.03 13.16 17.61
N LYS A 124 2.15 14.02 17.07
CA LYS A 124 2.43 15.45 16.83
C LYS A 124 2.84 16.22 18.09
N ASN A 125 2.58 15.65 19.26
CA ASN A 125 2.93 16.22 20.57
C ASN A 125 4.28 15.75 21.12
N SER A 126 4.97 14.81 20.47
CA SER A 126 6.33 14.49 20.84
C SER A 126 7.22 15.63 20.32
N LYS A 127 7.59 16.56 21.21
CA LYS A 127 8.76 17.41 20.96
C LYS A 127 9.92 16.47 20.69
N VAL A 128 10.29 16.36 19.41
CA VAL A 128 11.47 15.56 19.02
C VAL A 128 12.66 16.23 19.72
N ASN A 129 13.15 15.58 20.76
CA ASN A 129 14.33 16.03 21.47
C ASN A 129 15.52 15.95 20.48
N ASN A 130 16.47 16.88 20.57
CA ASN A 130 17.69 16.91 19.75
C ASN A 130 18.51 15.61 19.79
N LYS A 131 18.16 14.65 20.65
CA LYS A 131 18.78 13.33 20.79
C LYS A 131 17.99 12.20 20.08
N VAL A 132 16.90 12.52 19.39
CA VAL A 132 16.07 11.54 18.68
C VAL A 132 16.26 11.71 17.19
N PHE A 133 16.68 10.64 16.53
CA PHE A 133 16.89 10.58 15.10
C PHE A 133 15.85 9.63 14.48
N LEU A 134 15.16 10.07 13.44
CA LEU A 134 14.15 9.28 12.74
C LEU A 134 14.74 8.80 11.41
N ALA A 135 14.52 7.50 11.09
CA ALA A 135 15.04 6.90 9.86
C ALA A 135 14.03 6.00 9.16
N GLY A 136 14.29 5.72 7.89
CA GLY A 136 13.47 4.83 7.06
C GLY A 136 12.04 5.33 6.89
N ASP A 137 11.11 4.41 6.66
CA ASP A 137 9.70 4.71 6.40
C ASP A 137 9.02 5.51 7.53
N TYR A 138 9.55 5.43 8.75
CA TYR A 138 9.02 6.25 9.85
C TYR A 138 9.27 7.74 9.63
N ALA A 139 10.35 8.12 8.95
CA ALA A 139 10.69 9.51 8.67
C ALA A 139 10.12 10.00 7.32
N THR A 140 10.18 9.16 6.31
CA THR A 140 9.90 9.53 4.91
C THR A 140 8.52 9.11 4.42
N GLY A 141 7.83 8.22 5.14
CA GLY A 141 6.67 7.50 4.64
C GLY A 141 7.09 6.19 3.96
N ALA A 142 6.12 5.40 3.53
CA ALA A 142 6.37 4.16 2.82
C ALA A 142 7.09 4.45 1.50
N THR A 143 8.30 3.88 1.34
CA THR A 143 9.17 4.02 0.18
C THR A 143 9.70 2.65 -0.25
N THR A 144 10.64 2.63 -1.21
CA THR A 144 11.32 1.39 -1.58
C THR A 144 12.37 0.99 -0.52
N LEU A 145 12.75 -0.30 -0.52
CA LEU A 145 13.81 -0.80 0.35
C LEU A 145 15.13 -0.02 0.16
N ILE A 146 15.44 0.34 -1.09
CA ILE A 146 16.66 1.09 -1.44
C ILE A 146 16.62 2.49 -0.82
N ASP A 147 15.48 3.17 -0.90
CA ASP A 147 15.32 4.50 -0.30
C ASP A 147 15.44 4.43 1.23
N ALA A 148 14.83 3.42 1.85
CA ALA A 148 14.92 3.21 3.29
C ALA A 148 16.36 2.98 3.75
N ILE A 149 17.14 2.18 3.02
CA ILE A 149 18.58 1.93 3.28
C ILE A 149 19.40 3.21 3.11
N SER A 150 19.20 3.94 2.01
CA SER A 150 19.88 5.21 1.75
C SER A 150 19.61 6.23 2.84
N HIS A 151 18.34 6.39 3.22
CA HIS A 151 17.95 7.29 4.29
C HIS A 151 18.57 6.89 5.64
N ALA A 152 18.54 5.59 5.99
CA ALA A 152 19.15 5.08 7.21
C ALA A 152 20.67 5.35 7.26
N LYS A 153 21.39 5.18 6.13
CA LYS A 153 22.82 5.49 6.01
C LYS A 153 23.11 6.99 6.25
N ASN A 154 22.26 7.87 5.73
CA ASN A 154 22.40 9.31 5.96
C ASN A 154 22.11 9.69 7.42
N VAL A 155 21.12 9.07 8.05
CA VAL A 155 20.82 9.30 9.46
C VAL A 155 21.93 8.77 10.37
N SER A 156 22.53 7.62 10.06
CA SER A 156 23.65 7.09 10.85
C SER A 156 24.85 8.05 10.87
N LYS A 157 25.17 8.71 9.76
CA LYS A 157 26.19 9.77 9.71
C LYS A 157 25.85 10.96 10.63
N LYS A 158 24.56 11.36 10.66
CA LYS A 158 24.10 12.43 11.57
C LYS A 158 24.25 12.04 13.03
N VAL A 159 23.95 10.77 13.37
CA VAL A 159 24.13 10.22 14.72
C VAL A 159 25.60 10.20 15.09
N ASP A 160 26.48 9.75 14.19
CA ASP A 160 27.93 9.75 14.42
C ASP A 160 28.47 11.17 14.68
N ASN A 161 28.12 12.13 13.84
CA ASN A 161 28.50 13.53 14.01
C ASN A 161 28.02 14.09 15.37
N PHE A 162 26.79 13.76 15.77
CA PHE A 162 26.23 14.17 17.06
C PHE A 162 27.03 13.58 18.24
N LEU A 163 27.35 12.29 18.18
CA LEU A 163 28.08 11.59 19.22
C LEU A 163 29.54 12.07 19.32
N MET A 164 30.15 12.32 18.17
CA MET A 164 31.55 12.77 18.10
C MET A 164 31.71 14.28 18.32
N LYS A 165 30.60 14.99 18.59
CA LYS A 165 30.59 16.48 18.74
C LYS A 165 31.22 17.21 17.55
N ARG A 166 31.15 16.64 16.35
CA ARG A 166 31.61 17.27 15.11
C ARG A 166 30.63 18.33 14.70
N ASP A 167 31.08 19.57 14.47
CA ASP A 167 30.22 20.64 13.96
C ASP A 167 29.71 20.26 12.57
N LEU A 168 28.40 20.39 12.36
CA LEU A 168 27.70 20.09 11.10
C LEU A 168 28.07 21.08 9.95
N LEU A 169 28.96 22.03 10.19
CA LEU A 169 29.27 23.12 9.27
C LEU A 169 30.11 22.72 8.05
N HIS A 170 30.57 21.46 7.93
CA HIS A 170 31.49 21.06 6.85
C HIS A 170 31.12 19.75 6.13
N SER A 171 29.85 19.41 6.00
CA SER A 171 29.43 18.29 5.14
C SER A 171 28.64 18.74 3.92
N HIS A 172 29.20 19.59 3.08
CA HIS A 172 28.90 19.55 1.65
C HIS A 172 29.63 18.34 1.06
N ILE A 173 29.03 17.18 1.20
CA ILE A 173 29.37 16.05 0.33
C ILE A 173 28.58 16.36 -0.94
N ASN A 174 29.29 16.68 -2.02
CA ASN A 174 28.74 16.83 -3.34
C ASN A 174 27.98 15.56 -3.70
N ASP A 175 26.79 15.71 -4.29
CA ASP A 175 25.94 14.63 -4.78
C ASP A 175 26.59 13.82 -5.94
N GLU A 176 27.85 14.07 -6.25
CA GLU A 176 28.60 13.44 -7.36
C GLU A 176 29.33 12.14 -6.97
N ASP A 177 29.34 11.73 -5.70
CA ASP A 177 30.04 10.51 -5.24
C ASP A 177 29.13 9.28 -5.06
N VAL A 178 27.98 9.24 -5.76
CA VAL A 178 27.10 8.06 -5.77
C VAL A 178 27.12 7.45 -7.17
N ILE A 179 28.10 6.56 -7.39
CA ILE A 179 28.04 5.53 -8.43
C ILE A 179 27.50 4.23 -7.82
#